data_6dd5d69b57e8e91d4b76ad9bc3ff78c5
#
_entry.id   6dd5d69b57e8e91d4b76ad9bc3ff78c5
#
_cell.length_a   1.000
_cell.length_b   1.000
_cell.length_c   1.000
_cell.angle_alpha   90.00
_cell.angle_beta   90.00
_cell.angle_gamma   90.00
#
_symmetry.space_group_name_H-M   'P 1'
#
loop_
_entity.id
_entity.type
_entity.pdbx_description
1 polymer ?
#
loop_
_entity_poly.entity_id
_entity_poly.type
_entity_poly.pdbx_seq_one_letter_code
_entity_poly.pdbx_strand_id
1 'polypeptide(L)'
;IRSAWDSEEEEWYFSIVDVVGVLTEQSTVRGASTYWAVLKKRLREEGANQLLTNCKQLKMRAADGKMRLTDTATVEQLLRIVQSVPSPKAEPFKRWLAEVGAERIEETIDPELAIDRALETYLKKGYSATARHPYSKRAYRGMEKTGCKQGEGICYSHRRHQSRLVGVEHTRVQGL
;
A
#
# COMPACT_ATOMS: atom_id res chain seq x y z
N ILE A 1 -6.99 -12.02 13.47
CA ILE A 1 -7.67 -11.70 12.18
C ILE A 1 -7.59 -12.95 11.33
N ARG A 2 -8.75 -13.47 10.90
CA ARG A 2 -8.83 -14.64 10.02
C ARG A 2 -8.45 -14.21 8.61
N SER A 3 -7.75 -15.10 7.90
CA SER A 3 -7.36 -14.91 6.50
C SER A 3 -7.56 -16.20 5.71
N ALA A 4 -7.71 -16.09 4.41
CA ALA A 4 -7.79 -17.20 3.46
C ALA A 4 -7.01 -16.84 2.20
N TRP A 5 -6.31 -17.82 1.64
CA TRP A 5 -5.66 -17.70 0.35
C TRP A 5 -6.62 -18.17 -0.75
N ASP A 6 -6.80 -17.34 -1.76
CA ASP A 6 -7.53 -17.70 -2.99
C ASP A 6 -6.49 -18.10 -4.04
N SER A 7 -6.52 -19.38 -4.45
CA SER A 7 -5.54 -19.91 -5.41
C SER A 7 -5.90 -19.57 -6.87
N GLU A 8 -7.13 -19.16 -7.15
CA GLU A 8 -7.56 -18.78 -8.50
C GLU A 8 -7.12 -17.34 -8.81
N GLU A 9 -7.22 -16.46 -7.81
CA GLU A 9 -6.82 -15.06 -7.95
C GLU A 9 -5.40 -14.79 -7.43
N GLU A 10 -4.74 -15.79 -6.83
CA GLU A 10 -3.41 -15.69 -6.22
C GLU A 10 -3.32 -14.54 -5.20
N GLU A 11 -4.37 -14.39 -4.37
CA GLU A 11 -4.50 -13.26 -3.45
C GLU A 11 -4.96 -13.67 -2.05
N TRP A 12 -4.55 -12.90 -1.04
CA TRP A 12 -4.98 -13.06 0.35
C TRP A 12 -6.25 -12.28 0.64
N TYR A 13 -7.22 -12.95 1.22
CA TYR A 13 -8.46 -12.37 1.73
C TYR A 13 -8.49 -12.38 3.25
N PHE A 14 -8.91 -11.27 3.84
CA PHE A 14 -8.99 -11.07 5.29
C PHE A 14 -10.42 -10.81 5.71
N SER A 15 -10.79 -11.29 6.91
CA SER A 15 -12.10 -11.03 7.51
C SER A 15 -12.26 -9.55 7.87
N ILE A 16 -13.17 -8.85 7.22
CA ILE A 16 -13.46 -7.44 7.49
C ILE A 16 -13.99 -7.25 8.91
N VAL A 17 -14.86 -8.16 9.37
CA VAL A 17 -15.44 -8.11 10.72
C VAL A 17 -14.36 -8.19 11.78
N ASP A 18 -13.33 -9.02 11.59
CA ASP A 18 -12.24 -9.14 12.55
C ASP A 18 -11.39 -7.85 12.59
N VAL A 19 -11.08 -7.27 11.42
CA VAL A 19 -10.30 -6.02 11.34
C VAL A 19 -11.07 -4.87 11.99
N VAL A 20 -12.34 -4.71 11.64
CA VAL A 20 -13.21 -3.69 12.21
C VAL A 20 -13.36 -3.88 13.74
N GLY A 21 -13.51 -5.14 14.19
CA GLY A 21 -13.60 -5.47 15.61
C GLY A 21 -12.37 -5.01 16.39
N VAL A 22 -11.17 -5.24 15.88
CA VAL A 22 -9.91 -4.78 16.47
C VAL A 22 -9.83 -3.25 16.50
N LEU A 23 -10.15 -2.60 15.40
CA LEU A 23 -10.04 -1.14 15.27
C LEU A 23 -11.07 -0.38 16.11
N THR A 24 -12.24 -0.97 16.35
CA THR A 24 -13.33 -0.34 17.09
C THR A 24 -13.50 -0.87 18.53
N GLU A 25 -12.54 -1.69 18.99
CA GLU A 25 -12.52 -2.31 20.33
C GLU A 25 -13.80 -3.08 20.67
N GLN A 26 -14.43 -3.68 19.67
CA GLN A 26 -15.61 -4.48 19.92
C GLN A 26 -15.23 -5.79 20.61
N SER A 27 -15.71 -5.96 21.84
CA SER A 27 -15.47 -7.16 22.65
C SER A 27 -16.15 -8.42 22.08
N THR A 28 -17.14 -8.25 21.20
CA THR A 28 -17.93 -9.35 20.64
C THR A 28 -17.95 -9.34 19.11
N VAL A 29 -17.95 -10.52 18.51
CA VAL A 29 -18.12 -10.68 17.06
C VAL A 29 -19.44 -10.06 16.57
N ARG A 30 -20.49 -10.13 17.39
CA ARG A 30 -21.79 -9.52 17.06
C ARG A 30 -21.68 -8.00 16.98
N GLY A 31 -20.99 -7.36 17.93
CA GLY A 31 -20.75 -5.91 17.92
C GLY A 31 -19.99 -5.48 16.67
N ALA A 32 -18.91 -6.19 16.35
CA ALA A 32 -18.11 -5.94 15.15
C ALA A 32 -18.93 -6.11 13.86
N SER A 33 -19.79 -7.14 13.77
CA SER A 33 -20.68 -7.36 12.61
C SER A 33 -21.72 -6.25 12.48
N THR A 34 -22.29 -5.79 13.59
CA THR A 34 -23.23 -4.66 13.59
C THR A 34 -22.57 -3.38 13.13
N TYR A 35 -21.36 -3.10 13.65
CA TYR A 35 -20.58 -1.94 13.22
C TYR A 35 -20.27 -2.00 11.71
N TRP A 36 -19.85 -3.16 11.21
CA TRP A 36 -19.61 -3.36 9.79
C TRP A 36 -20.86 -3.10 8.95
N ALA A 37 -22.03 -3.54 9.40
CA ALA A 37 -23.29 -3.27 8.70
C ALA A 37 -23.59 -1.76 8.60
N VAL A 38 -23.35 -1.00 9.67
CA VAL A 38 -23.50 0.46 9.68
C VAL A 38 -22.46 1.13 8.77
N LEU A 39 -21.20 0.68 8.84
CA LEU A 39 -20.13 1.21 8.01
C LEU A 39 -20.41 0.96 6.53
N LYS A 40 -20.91 -0.24 6.16
CA LYS A 40 -21.34 -0.55 4.77
C LYS A 40 -22.41 0.44 4.27
N LYS A 41 -23.39 0.77 5.12
CA LYS A 41 -24.44 1.73 4.74
C LYS A 41 -23.82 3.09 4.45
N ARG A 42 -22.98 3.59 5.34
CA ARG A 42 -22.29 4.88 5.17
C ARG A 42 -21.41 4.92 3.93
N LEU A 43 -20.62 3.88 3.67
CA LEU A 43 -19.79 3.78 2.46
C LEU A 43 -20.62 3.84 1.17
N ARG A 44 -21.84 3.26 1.17
CA ARG A 44 -22.76 3.39 0.04
C ARG A 44 -23.25 4.80 -0.15
N GLU A 45 -23.61 5.48 0.93
CA GLU A 45 -24.07 6.89 0.92
C GLU A 45 -22.95 7.83 0.46
N GLU A 46 -21.70 7.52 0.77
CA GLU A 46 -20.50 8.24 0.32
C GLU A 46 -20.09 7.91 -1.13
N GLY A 47 -20.82 7.02 -1.81
CA GLY A 47 -20.55 6.64 -3.20
C GLY A 47 -19.49 5.56 -3.40
N ALA A 48 -18.98 4.93 -2.32
CA ALA A 48 -17.97 3.88 -2.38
C ALA A 48 -18.57 2.48 -2.73
N ASN A 49 -19.56 2.44 -3.62
CA ASN A 49 -20.27 1.21 -3.98
C ASN A 49 -19.34 0.15 -4.59
N GLN A 50 -18.40 0.55 -5.43
CA GLN A 50 -17.47 -0.37 -6.09
C GLN A 50 -16.60 -1.12 -5.07
N LEU A 51 -16.15 -0.44 -4.01
CA LEU A 51 -15.41 -1.07 -2.92
C LEU A 51 -16.21 -2.21 -2.29
N LEU A 52 -17.50 -1.99 -2.03
CA LEU A 52 -18.37 -2.99 -1.40
C LEU A 52 -18.74 -4.13 -2.34
N THR A 53 -18.89 -3.84 -3.64
CA THR A 53 -19.18 -4.86 -4.67
C THR A 53 -18.00 -5.82 -4.84
N ASN A 54 -16.78 -5.33 -4.68
CA ASN A 54 -15.56 -6.12 -4.82
C ASN A 54 -15.24 -6.97 -3.58
N CYS A 55 -15.94 -6.74 -2.44
CA CYS A 55 -15.79 -7.59 -1.25
C CYS A 55 -16.45 -8.95 -1.48
N LYS A 56 -15.68 -10.02 -1.30
CA LYS A 56 -16.17 -11.41 -1.43
C LYS A 56 -16.69 -11.95 -0.11
N GLN A 57 -17.57 -12.94 -0.20
CA GLN A 57 -17.98 -13.75 0.95
C GLN A 57 -17.32 -15.13 0.90
N LEU A 58 -16.44 -15.39 1.86
CA LEU A 58 -15.75 -16.67 1.97
C LEU A 58 -16.19 -17.42 3.24
N LYS A 59 -16.21 -18.76 3.16
CA LYS A 59 -16.42 -19.60 4.33
C LYS A 59 -15.17 -19.60 5.19
N MET A 60 -15.26 -19.03 6.39
CA MET A 60 -14.17 -18.98 7.36
C MET A 60 -14.55 -19.69 8.65
N ARG A 61 -13.57 -20.33 9.29
CA ARG A 61 -13.79 -20.99 10.58
C ARG A 61 -14.05 -19.94 11.67
N ALA A 62 -15.19 -20.04 12.34
CA ALA A 62 -15.55 -19.21 13.46
C ALA A 62 -14.93 -19.74 14.77
N ALA A 63 -15.00 -18.95 15.86
CA ALA A 63 -14.45 -19.34 17.16
C ALA A 63 -15.11 -20.61 17.75
N ASP A 64 -16.37 -20.87 17.36
CA ASP A 64 -17.12 -22.09 17.72
C ASP A 64 -16.77 -23.31 16.85
N GLY A 65 -15.75 -23.20 15.99
CA GLY A 65 -15.30 -24.25 15.07
C GLY A 65 -16.15 -24.44 13.81
N LYS A 66 -17.29 -23.76 13.69
CA LYS A 66 -18.18 -23.88 12.52
C LYS A 66 -17.70 -22.99 11.37
N MET A 67 -17.93 -23.49 10.15
CA MET A 67 -17.67 -22.69 8.93
C MET A 67 -18.83 -21.72 8.70
N ARG A 68 -18.54 -20.44 8.62
CA ARG A 68 -19.54 -19.38 8.39
C ARG A 68 -19.13 -18.49 7.22
N LEU A 69 -20.10 -18.06 6.43
CA LEU A 69 -19.89 -17.03 5.43
C LEU A 69 -19.49 -15.73 6.13
N THR A 70 -18.38 -15.17 5.70
CA THR A 70 -17.78 -13.95 6.29
C THR A 70 -17.43 -13.01 5.15
N ASP A 71 -17.77 -11.73 5.30
CA ASP A 71 -17.35 -10.69 4.38
C ASP A 71 -15.84 -10.54 4.46
N THR A 72 -15.19 -10.63 3.33
CA THR A 72 -13.73 -10.58 3.20
C THR A 72 -13.30 -9.54 2.20
N ALA A 73 -12.09 -9.06 2.35
CA ALA A 73 -11.49 -8.07 1.47
C ALA A 73 -10.00 -8.37 1.26
N THR A 74 -9.48 -7.94 0.13
CA THR A 74 -8.05 -7.91 -0.15
C THR A 74 -7.35 -6.87 0.70
N VAL A 75 -6.00 -6.84 0.67
CA VAL A 75 -5.23 -5.81 1.38
C VAL A 75 -5.63 -4.42 0.92
N GLU A 76 -5.73 -4.19 -0.39
CA GLU A 76 -6.09 -2.88 -0.97
C GLU A 76 -7.45 -2.41 -0.46
N GLN A 77 -8.46 -3.28 -0.54
CA GLN A 77 -9.81 -2.99 -0.07
C GLN A 77 -9.85 -2.71 1.43
N LEU A 78 -9.09 -3.47 2.24
CA LEU A 78 -8.98 -3.23 3.68
C LEU A 78 -8.35 -1.89 3.99
N LEU A 79 -7.27 -1.51 3.31
CA LEU A 79 -6.64 -0.21 3.47
C LEU A 79 -7.63 0.93 3.23
N ARG A 80 -8.51 0.78 2.24
CA ARG A 80 -9.57 1.75 1.95
C ARG A 80 -10.66 1.75 3.02
N ILE A 81 -11.10 0.58 3.48
CA ILE A 81 -12.11 0.45 4.55
C ILE A 81 -11.62 1.09 5.85
N VAL A 82 -10.37 0.82 6.24
CA VAL A 82 -9.77 1.35 7.49
C VAL A 82 -9.74 2.88 7.50
N GLN A 83 -9.51 3.52 6.37
CA GLN A 83 -9.55 4.99 6.27
C GLN A 83 -10.93 5.56 6.65
N SER A 84 -12.00 4.82 6.39
CA SER A 84 -13.38 5.23 6.67
C SER A 84 -13.84 4.89 8.11
N VAL A 85 -13.01 4.19 8.91
CA VAL A 85 -13.34 3.87 10.30
C VAL A 85 -12.98 5.05 11.21
N PRO A 86 -13.98 5.73 11.85
CA PRO A 86 -13.73 6.81 12.81
C PRO A 86 -13.38 6.22 14.18
N SER A 87 -12.17 5.74 14.36
CA SER A 87 -11.68 5.20 15.61
C SER A 87 -10.29 5.72 15.94
N PRO A 88 -10.01 6.06 17.21
CA PRO A 88 -8.66 6.43 17.64
C PRO A 88 -7.61 5.37 17.35
N LYS A 89 -7.99 4.09 17.37
CA LYS A 89 -7.08 2.98 17.00
C LYS A 89 -6.78 2.89 15.51
N ALA A 90 -7.65 3.43 14.65
CA ALA A 90 -7.38 3.51 13.23
C ALA A 90 -6.43 4.67 12.88
N GLU A 91 -6.27 5.65 13.76
CA GLU A 91 -5.51 6.88 13.48
C GLU A 91 -4.00 6.63 13.26
N PRO A 92 -3.29 5.80 14.05
CA PRO A 92 -1.90 5.47 13.77
C PRO A 92 -1.72 4.82 12.39
N PHE A 93 -2.68 4.00 11.98
CA PHE A 93 -2.67 3.36 10.69
C PHE A 93 -2.91 4.34 9.54
N LYS A 94 -3.84 5.28 9.69
CA LYS A 94 -4.09 6.35 8.71
C LYS A 94 -2.87 7.23 8.53
N ARG A 95 -2.18 7.56 9.63
CA ARG A 95 -0.91 8.32 9.60
C ARG A 95 0.16 7.57 8.83
N TRP A 96 0.36 6.29 9.16
CA TRP A 96 1.30 5.44 8.44
C TRP A 96 1.00 5.39 6.93
N LEU A 97 -0.28 5.27 6.53
CA LEU A 97 -0.67 5.31 5.12
C LEU A 97 -0.33 6.64 4.44
N ALA A 98 -0.52 7.75 5.15
CA ALA A 98 -0.15 9.06 4.63
C ALA A 98 1.37 9.20 4.46
N GLU A 99 2.17 8.70 5.41
CA GLU A 99 3.62 8.64 5.33
C GLU A 99 4.08 7.81 4.13
N VAL A 100 3.59 6.58 3.99
CA VAL A 100 3.89 5.71 2.85
C VAL A 100 3.49 6.35 1.52
N GLY A 101 2.34 7.02 1.47
CA GLY A 101 1.90 7.75 0.29
C GLY A 101 2.84 8.91 -0.08
N ALA A 102 3.28 9.68 0.92
CA ALA A 102 4.24 10.77 0.72
C ALA A 102 5.59 10.24 0.23
N GLU A 103 6.14 9.19 0.86
CA GLU A 103 7.37 8.53 0.43
C GLU A 103 7.29 8.07 -1.04
N ARG A 104 6.17 7.49 -1.46
CA ARG A 104 5.99 7.03 -2.85
C ARG A 104 5.95 8.19 -3.84
N ILE A 105 5.40 9.34 -3.45
CA ILE A 105 5.42 10.56 -4.28
C ILE A 105 6.86 11.09 -4.39
N GLU A 106 7.60 11.14 -3.29
CA GLU A 106 9.00 11.57 -3.27
C GLU A 106 9.89 10.65 -4.12
N GLU A 107 9.70 9.33 -4.04
CA GLU A 107 10.40 8.34 -4.89
C GLU A 107 10.08 8.51 -6.39
N THR A 108 8.94 9.10 -6.74
CA THR A 108 8.62 9.43 -8.14
C THR A 108 9.45 10.61 -8.63
N ILE A 109 9.77 11.54 -7.72
CA ILE A 109 10.62 12.71 -8.00
C ILE A 109 12.09 12.32 -7.98
N ASP A 110 12.50 11.54 -6.97
CA ASP A 110 13.85 11.00 -6.80
C ASP A 110 13.85 9.48 -6.66
N PRO A 111 14.05 8.74 -7.76
CA PRO A 111 14.04 7.27 -7.75
C PRO A 111 15.15 6.62 -6.91
N GLU A 112 16.19 7.35 -6.52
CA GLU A 112 17.28 6.84 -5.68
C GLU A 112 16.76 6.47 -4.29
N LEU A 113 15.79 7.22 -3.76
CA LEU A 113 15.15 6.93 -2.46
C LEU A 113 14.52 5.53 -2.43
N ALA A 114 13.94 5.06 -3.55
CA ALA A 114 13.40 3.71 -3.64
C ALA A 114 14.50 2.64 -3.58
N ILE A 115 15.67 2.91 -4.13
CA ILE A 115 16.84 2.02 -4.10
C ILE A 115 17.37 1.93 -2.67
N ASP A 116 17.52 3.06 -1.99
CA ASP A 116 18.00 3.13 -0.61
C ASP A 116 17.06 2.39 0.34
N ARG A 117 15.75 2.59 0.21
CA ARG A 117 14.74 1.87 1.00
C ARG A 117 14.78 0.36 0.74
N ALA A 118 14.97 -0.05 -0.51
CA ALA A 118 15.13 -1.46 -0.84
C ALA A 118 16.37 -2.06 -0.18
N LEU A 119 17.50 -1.35 -0.22
CA LEU A 119 18.76 -1.76 0.41
C LEU A 119 18.60 -1.90 1.93
N GLU A 120 18.00 -0.91 2.60
CA GLU A 120 17.70 -1.00 4.02
C GLU A 120 16.84 -2.21 4.37
N THR A 121 15.84 -2.51 3.55
CA THR A 121 14.96 -3.65 3.74
C THR A 121 15.74 -4.97 3.65
N TYR A 122 16.68 -5.08 2.71
CA TYR A 122 17.56 -6.24 2.60
C TYR A 122 18.46 -6.39 3.83
N LEU A 123 19.06 -5.29 4.30
CA LEU A 123 19.91 -5.30 5.49
C LEU A 123 19.12 -5.69 6.74
N LYS A 124 17.89 -5.16 6.92
CA LYS A 124 16.98 -5.53 8.03
C LYS A 124 16.60 -7.02 8.00
N LYS A 125 16.54 -7.63 6.82
CA LYS A 125 16.30 -9.09 6.64
C LYS A 125 17.55 -9.95 6.82
N GLY A 126 18.71 -9.36 7.17
CA GLY A 126 19.95 -10.06 7.43
C GLY A 126 20.78 -10.38 6.17
N TYR A 127 20.43 -9.84 5.03
CA TYR A 127 21.29 -9.95 3.85
C TYR A 127 22.50 -9.01 3.99
N SER A 128 23.71 -9.49 3.66
CA SER A 128 24.88 -8.62 3.66
C SER A 128 24.82 -7.63 2.51
N ALA A 129 25.37 -6.42 2.71
CA ALA A 129 25.50 -5.41 1.65
C ALA A 129 26.32 -5.92 0.44
N THR A 130 27.13 -6.95 0.64
CA THR A 130 27.90 -7.64 -0.41
C THR A 130 27.16 -8.83 -1.03
N ALA A 131 26.01 -9.25 -0.48
CA ALA A 131 25.16 -10.25 -1.10
C ALA A 131 24.54 -9.65 -2.37
N ARG A 132 25.28 -9.82 -3.45
CA ARG A 132 25.00 -9.27 -4.78
C ARG A 132 23.68 -9.81 -5.29
N HIS A 133 22.59 -9.09 -5.03
CA HIS A 133 21.33 -9.37 -5.70
C HIS A 133 21.54 -9.26 -7.22
N PRO A 134 20.97 -10.13 -8.06
CA PRO A 134 21.16 -10.13 -9.51
C PRO A 134 20.90 -8.77 -10.18
N TYR A 135 20.03 -7.96 -9.58
CA TYR A 135 19.72 -6.60 -10.04
C TYR A 135 20.79 -5.56 -9.70
N SER A 136 21.51 -5.70 -8.57
CA SER A 136 22.63 -4.82 -8.25
C SER A 136 23.80 -5.01 -9.21
N LYS A 137 24.04 -6.24 -9.68
CA LYS A 137 25.05 -6.51 -10.72
C LYS A 137 24.75 -5.81 -12.05
N ARG A 138 23.47 -5.61 -12.39
CA ARG A 138 23.05 -4.94 -13.62
C ARG A 138 23.18 -3.43 -13.52
N ALA A 139 22.80 -2.86 -12.38
CA ALA A 139 22.97 -1.43 -12.08
C ALA A 139 24.46 -1.04 -12.03
N TYR A 140 25.27 -1.79 -11.26
CA TYR A 140 26.73 -1.56 -11.19
C TYR A 140 27.44 -1.72 -12.54
N ARG A 141 27.07 -2.71 -13.35
CA ARG A 141 27.67 -2.91 -14.68
C ARG A 141 27.29 -1.81 -15.67
N GLY A 142 26.13 -1.16 -15.46
CA GLY A 142 25.72 0.05 -16.18
C GLY A 142 26.59 1.26 -15.79
N MET A 143 26.91 1.41 -14.50
CA MET A 143 27.75 2.49 -13.98
C MET A 143 29.21 2.38 -14.41
N GLU A 144 29.80 1.19 -14.42
CA GLU A 144 31.18 0.96 -14.93
C GLU A 144 31.31 1.32 -16.41
N LYS A 145 30.28 1.09 -17.22
CA LYS A 145 30.26 1.46 -18.63
C LYS A 145 30.13 2.96 -18.86
N THR A 146 29.62 3.72 -17.91
CA THR A 146 29.45 5.19 -17.97
C THR A 146 30.61 5.97 -17.37
N GLY A 147 31.66 5.29 -16.88
CA GLY A 147 32.88 5.94 -16.37
C GLY A 147 32.75 6.66 -15.02
N CYS A 148 31.67 6.38 -14.26
CA CYS A 148 31.52 6.92 -12.92
C CYS A 148 32.49 6.27 -11.93
N LYS A 149 33.36 7.05 -11.33
CA LYS A 149 34.31 6.61 -10.29
C LYS A 149 33.55 6.38 -8.98
N GLN A 150 33.90 5.28 -8.28
CA GLN A 150 33.42 5.00 -6.91
C GLN A 150 33.74 6.18 -5.98
N GLY A 151 32.73 6.80 -5.37
CA GLY A 151 32.92 7.81 -4.32
C GLY A 151 32.45 9.22 -4.65
N GLU A 152 32.12 9.53 -5.89
CA GLU A 152 31.44 10.78 -6.23
C GLU A 152 30.01 10.44 -6.60
N GLY A 153 29.04 11.04 -5.93
CA GLY A 153 27.61 10.75 -6.06
C GLY A 153 27.18 10.56 -7.52
N ILE A 154 26.21 9.68 -7.70
CA ILE A 154 25.74 9.14 -8.99
C ILE A 154 25.79 10.19 -10.09
N CYS A 155 26.59 9.91 -11.13
CA CYS A 155 26.78 10.79 -12.27
C CYS A 155 25.44 11.03 -12.99
N TYR A 156 24.94 12.24 -12.89
CA TYR A 156 23.76 12.75 -13.58
C TYR A 156 23.86 12.60 -15.10
N SER A 157 23.52 11.47 -15.66
CA SER A 157 23.13 11.39 -17.08
C SER A 157 21.65 11.80 -17.28
N HIS A 158 20.99 12.29 -16.21
CA HIS A 158 19.57 12.62 -16.19
C HIS A 158 19.22 13.98 -16.82
N ARG A 159 20.21 14.76 -17.22
CA ARG A 159 19.95 16.07 -17.85
C ARG A 159 19.30 16.03 -19.23
N ARG A 160 19.20 14.86 -19.88
CA ARG A 160 18.60 14.71 -21.22
C ARG A 160 17.14 14.23 -21.24
N HIS A 161 16.60 13.74 -20.14
CA HIS A 161 15.20 13.29 -20.09
C HIS A 161 14.22 14.30 -19.51
N GLN A 162 14.68 15.29 -18.73
CA GLN A 162 13.81 16.33 -18.17
C GLN A 162 13.37 17.39 -19.19
N SER A 163 14.06 17.55 -20.30
CA SER A 163 13.67 18.53 -21.34
C SER A 163 12.52 18.06 -22.24
N ARG A 164 12.00 16.84 -22.09
CA ARG A 164 10.85 16.34 -22.87
C ARG A 164 9.54 16.22 -22.11
N LEU A 165 9.51 16.44 -20.80
CA LEU A 165 8.29 16.36 -19.99
C LEU A 165 7.79 17.72 -19.47
N VAL A 166 8.46 18.82 -19.76
CA VAL A 166 8.00 20.17 -19.44
C VAL A 166 7.59 20.88 -20.73
N GLY A 167 6.60 20.32 -21.39
CA GLY A 167 5.86 20.93 -22.50
C GLY A 167 4.42 21.17 -22.08
N VAL A 168 4.18 21.74 -20.89
CA VAL A 168 2.90 22.31 -20.53
C VAL A 168 3.06 23.81 -20.60
N GLU A 169 2.58 24.38 -21.71
CA GLU A 169 2.47 25.82 -21.92
C GLU A 169 1.67 26.46 -20.79
N HIS A 170 2.33 27.35 -20.04
CA HIS A 170 1.67 28.34 -19.22
C HIS A 170 0.97 29.34 -20.15
N THR A 171 -0.30 29.11 -20.42
CA THR A 171 -1.16 30.13 -21.03
C THR A 171 -1.39 31.21 -19.97
N ARG A 172 -0.71 32.32 -20.17
CA ARG A 172 -0.79 33.57 -19.41
C ARG A 172 -2.19 34.14 -19.61
N VAL A 173 -3.04 34.06 -18.61
CA VAL A 173 -4.29 34.85 -18.59
C VAL A 173 -3.89 36.27 -18.17
N GLN A 174 -3.80 37.16 -19.14
CA GLN A 174 -3.82 38.61 -18.91
C GLN A 174 -5.28 39.09 -19.04
N GLY A 175 -5.75 39.72 -18.01
CA GLY A 175 -6.62 40.91 -18.01
C GLY A 175 -8.06 40.72 -18.45
N LEU A 176 -8.99 40.89 -17.55
CA LEU A 176 -9.95 42.03 -17.46
C LEU A 176 -10.63 41.95 -16.10
#